data_76aa6bc6d8682bd23012d1ce0545db8a
#
_entry.id   76aa6bc6d8682bd23012d1ce0545db8a
#
_cell.length_a   1.000
_cell.length_b   1.000
_cell.length_c   1.000
_cell.angle_alpha   90.00
_cell.angle_beta   90.00
_cell.angle_gamma   90.00
#
_symmetry.space_group_name_H-M   'P 1'
#
loop_
_entity.id
_entity.type
_entity.pdbx_description
1 polymer ?
#
loop_
_entity_poly.entity_id
_entity_poly.type
_entity_poly.pdbx_seq_one_letter_code
_entity_poly.pdbx_strand_id
1 'polypeptide(L)'
;MHREVVLLALLGIAATLGCAADPTSSSAAASSSGAIDSTSDGADASSATTTAGVGDTTASSTGTTDDTADATTTQGVPDDCPPPPAELMRWSVGDAADADATPAGPALILMGGGPDVDAAFTWWQSWVDGGDVVVLRASGADGYNDYLFADIGGVDSVETLLVDTEALADDPYVVCRVAQAEAVFMAGGDQARYMTLWKDRGLAEAVMTAWDRGAVVGGTSAGLAVLGEFVFAAYNDTVDTDEALADPYNRYMTMDRGMFGLAPLGGVITDSHFHERDRMGRLVGFLARIVQDGWADDVLGLGVDEGTALLVGPDGTGTVVGDGSVYAVRSNGTPQVCAPGEPLAYADLERVRLVAGDTIALPGGETEVASELLSAADGGLMPADPY
;
A
#
# COMPACT_ATOMS: atom_id res chain seq x y z
N MET A 1 70.81 13.78 -4.68
CA MET A 1 71.40 13.99 -3.35
C MET A 1 70.47 13.35 -2.33
N HIS A 2 71.00 12.30 -1.71
CA HIS A 2 70.79 11.73 -0.36
C HIS A 2 69.36 11.40 0.05
N ARG A 3 68.95 10.13 0.08
CA ARG A 3 69.15 9.02 1.09
C ARG A 3 68.79 9.47 2.50
N GLU A 4 67.82 8.86 3.16
CA GLU A 4 68.05 7.64 3.94
C GLU A 4 66.78 6.86 4.27
N VAL A 5 66.97 5.54 4.28
CA VAL A 5 66.10 4.48 4.73
C VAL A 5 66.46 4.20 6.20
N VAL A 6 65.49 3.98 7.07
CA VAL A 6 65.70 3.25 8.32
C VAL A 6 64.65 2.16 8.48
N LEU A 7 65.15 0.96 8.53
CA LEU A 7 64.54 -0.33 8.84
C LEU A 7 64.99 -0.73 10.24
N LEU A 8 64.22 -1.45 11.01
CA LEU A 8 64.48 -2.40 12.11
C LEU A 8 63.38 -2.33 13.18
N ALA A 9 62.98 -3.37 13.88
CA ALA A 9 63.04 -4.83 13.78
C ALA A 9 62.07 -5.41 14.82
N LEU A 10 61.70 -6.64 14.60
CA LEU A 10 60.99 -7.59 15.44
C LEU A 10 61.44 -7.66 16.91
N LEU A 11 60.50 -7.96 17.83
CA LEU A 11 60.68 -9.04 18.81
C LEU A 11 59.32 -9.49 19.37
N GLY A 12 59.06 -10.77 19.24
CA GLY A 12 57.95 -11.50 19.84
C GLY A 12 58.35 -12.10 21.19
N ILE A 13 57.36 -12.38 22.02
CA ILE A 13 57.46 -13.38 23.09
C ILE A 13 56.11 -14.12 23.19
N ALA A 14 56.21 -15.45 23.06
CA ALA A 14 55.16 -16.41 23.37
C ALA A 14 55.40 -17.03 24.74
N ALA A 15 54.33 -17.35 25.46
CA ALA A 15 54.28 -18.40 26.50
C ALA A 15 52.78 -18.59 26.89
N THR A 16 52.16 -19.62 26.63
CA THR A 16 52.03 -21.04 27.00
C THR A 16 51.31 -21.33 28.32
N LEU A 17 50.30 -22.18 28.16
CA LEU A 17 49.74 -23.24 28.99
C LEU A 17 48.85 -22.94 30.18
N GLY A 18 47.72 -23.68 30.17
CA GLY A 18 46.95 -24.08 31.33
C GLY A 18 45.62 -24.73 30.99
N CYS A 19 45.62 -26.07 30.81
CA CYS A 19 44.46 -26.95 30.77
C CYS A 19 43.75 -27.09 32.12
N ALA A 20 42.41 -27.31 32.12
CA ALA A 20 41.69 -28.39 32.82
C ALA A 20 40.18 -28.18 32.57
N ALA A 21 39.55 -29.04 31.86
CA ALA A 21 38.74 -30.23 32.10
C ALA A 21 37.38 -29.99 32.78
N ASP A 22 36.36 -30.41 32.05
CA ASP A 22 34.94 -30.74 32.30
C ASP A 22 34.68 -31.59 33.56
N PRO A 23 33.43 -31.99 33.91
CA PRO A 23 32.23 -32.15 33.10
C PRO A 23 30.82 -31.92 33.76
N THR A 24 29.78 -32.11 32.92
CA THR A 24 28.42 -32.63 33.18
C THR A 24 27.32 -31.67 33.70
N SER A 25 26.29 -31.45 32.97
CA SER A 25 25.10 -32.28 32.86
C SER A 25 24.02 -31.72 31.90
N SER A 26 23.47 -32.62 31.16
CA SER A 26 22.31 -32.63 30.31
C SER A 26 21.05 -31.88 30.82
N SER A 27 20.35 -31.16 29.94
CA SER A 27 18.93 -31.42 29.72
C SER A 27 18.48 -30.80 28.40
N ALA A 28 17.95 -31.65 27.53
CA ALA A 28 17.27 -31.31 26.32
C ALA A 28 15.93 -30.62 26.65
N ALA A 29 15.65 -29.51 25.98
CA ALA A 29 14.30 -29.04 25.84
C ALA A 29 14.05 -28.74 24.37
N ALA A 30 13.08 -29.44 23.82
CA ALA A 30 12.62 -29.37 22.46
C ALA A 30 11.97 -28.02 22.20
N SER A 31 12.37 -27.37 21.13
CA SER A 31 11.65 -26.24 20.55
C SER A 31 10.48 -26.80 19.74
N SER A 32 9.26 -26.57 20.21
CA SER A 32 8.06 -26.75 19.42
C SER A 32 7.73 -25.42 18.71
N SER A 33 7.85 -25.42 17.41
CA SER A 33 7.24 -24.41 16.54
C SER A 33 5.72 -24.48 16.67
N GLY A 34 5.10 -23.47 17.26
CA GLY A 34 3.67 -23.28 17.29
C GLY A 34 3.26 -22.30 16.19
N ALA A 35 2.74 -22.83 15.11
CA ALA A 35 1.93 -22.05 14.18
C ALA A 35 0.66 -21.60 14.91
N ILE A 36 0.40 -20.32 14.94
CA ILE A 36 -0.88 -19.79 15.41
C ILE A 36 -1.75 -19.54 14.19
N ASP A 37 -2.63 -20.50 13.97
CA ASP A 37 -3.77 -20.40 13.08
C ASP A 37 -4.86 -19.58 13.80
N SER A 38 -5.19 -18.42 13.29
CA SER A 38 -6.30 -17.60 13.79
C SER A 38 -7.53 -17.79 12.91
N THR A 39 -8.26 -18.90 13.17
CA THR A 39 -9.65 -19.00 12.78
C THR A 39 -10.52 -18.47 13.92
N SER A 40 -11.22 -17.37 13.70
CA SER A 40 -12.34 -16.97 14.54
C SER A 40 -13.64 -17.21 13.77
N ASP A 41 -14.24 -18.37 14.03
CA ASP A 41 -15.66 -18.61 13.83
C ASP A 41 -16.45 -17.95 14.95
N GLY A 42 -17.51 -17.24 14.59
CA GLY A 42 -18.49 -16.71 15.49
C GLY A 42 -19.79 -16.44 14.74
N ALA A 43 -20.55 -17.53 14.51
CA ALA A 43 -21.93 -17.42 14.06
C ALA A 43 -22.83 -17.12 15.27
N ASP A 44 -23.75 -16.17 15.15
CA ASP A 44 -25.06 -16.33 15.76
C ASP A 44 -26.15 -15.67 14.92
N ALA A 45 -27.15 -16.50 14.63
CA ALA A 45 -28.33 -16.16 13.85
C ALA A 45 -29.42 -15.62 14.78
N SER A 46 -30.10 -14.56 14.38
CA SER A 46 -31.42 -14.24 14.88
C SER A 46 -32.33 -13.78 13.76
N SER A 47 -33.32 -14.61 13.51
CA SER A 47 -34.42 -14.40 12.59
C SER A 47 -35.47 -13.46 13.16
N ALA A 48 -36.03 -12.56 12.36
CA ALA A 48 -37.37 -12.03 12.55
C ALA A 48 -38.05 -11.70 11.22
N THR A 49 -39.25 -12.15 11.13
CA THR A 49 -40.17 -12.37 10.02
C THR A 49 -41.05 -11.17 9.76
N THR A 50 -41.32 -10.89 8.45
CA THR A 50 -42.55 -10.39 7.78
C THR A 50 -43.25 -9.12 8.25
N THR A 51 -43.59 -8.22 7.32
CA THR A 51 -44.94 -8.14 6.72
C THR A 51 -44.97 -7.23 5.48
N ALA A 52 -45.75 -7.69 4.49
CA ALA A 52 -46.02 -7.04 3.22
C ALA A 52 -47.07 -5.90 3.39
N GLY A 53 -46.97 -4.85 2.58
CA GLY A 53 -47.98 -3.85 2.38
C GLY A 53 -48.00 -3.37 0.93
N VAL A 54 -49.05 -3.76 0.20
CA VAL A 54 -49.37 -3.38 -1.18
C VAL A 54 -50.06 -2.00 -1.16
N GLY A 55 -49.67 -1.12 -2.08
CA GLY A 55 -50.39 0.14 -2.33
C GLY A 55 -50.06 0.73 -3.71
N ASP A 56 -50.92 0.41 -4.64
CA ASP A 56 -50.98 0.92 -6.01
C ASP A 56 -51.59 2.36 -6.04
N THR A 57 -51.00 3.30 -6.80
CA THR A 57 -51.76 4.35 -7.49
C THR A 57 -50.92 5.01 -8.61
N THR A 58 -51.44 4.85 -9.79
CA THR A 58 -51.11 5.52 -11.04
C THR A 58 -51.47 7.02 -11.04
N ALA A 59 -50.62 7.88 -11.64
CA ALA A 59 -51.11 9.06 -12.40
C ALA A 59 -50.04 9.55 -13.40
N SER A 60 -50.47 9.58 -14.64
CA SER A 60 -49.86 10.14 -15.83
C SER A 60 -50.02 11.66 -15.91
N SER A 61 -49.01 12.43 -16.37
CA SER A 61 -49.29 13.63 -17.17
C SER A 61 -48.06 14.02 -18.03
N THR A 62 -48.37 14.17 -19.29
CA THR A 62 -47.56 14.65 -20.40
C THR A 62 -47.33 16.17 -20.34
N GLY A 63 -46.16 16.62 -20.79
CA GLY A 63 -45.92 18.04 -21.09
C GLY A 63 -44.59 18.27 -21.80
N THR A 64 -44.63 18.37 -23.10
CA THR A 64 -43.58 18.82 -24.04
C THR A 64 -43.33 20.33 -23.90
N THR A 65 -42.06 20.77 -23.89
CA THR A 65 -41.59 21.94 -24.64
C THR A 65 -40.09 21.87 -24.90
N ASP A 66 -39.76 22.04 -26.17
CA ASP A 66 -38.42 22.29 -26.76
C ASP A 66 -37.77 23.54 -26.15
N ASP A 67 -36.46 23.44 -25.83
CA ASP A 67 -35.55 24.57 -26.00
C ASP A 67 -34.10 24.08 -26.21
N THR A 68 -33.58 24.38 -27.39
CA THR A 68 -32.22 24.13 -27.80
C THR A 68 -31.26 25.14 -27.19
N ALA A 69 -30.36 24.71 -26.34
CA ALA A 69 -29.13 25.43 -25.99
C ALA A 69 -27.94 24.48 -26.02
N ASP A 70 -27.01 24.86 -26.85
CA ASP A 70 -25.68 24.25 -27.04
C ASP A 70 -24.97 24.11 -25.69
N ALA A 71 -24.78 22.89 -25.20
CA ALA A 71 -24.02 22.58 -24.01
C ALA A 71 -22.83 21.73 -24.42
N THR A 72 -21.65 22.29 -24.26
CA THR A 72 -20.39 21.57 -24.21
C THR A 72 -20.53 20.44 -23.20
N THR A 73 -20.73 19.23 -23.64
CA THR A 73 -20.84 18.03 -22.81
C THR A 73 -19.48 17.68 -22.24
N THR A 74 -19.21 18.11 -21.00
CA THR A 74 -18.49 17.25 -20.06
C THR A 74 -19.36 15.99 -19.93
N GLN A 75 -18.86 14.83 -20.34
CA GLN A 75 -19.56 13.57 -20.11
C GLN A 75 -19.56 13.34 -18.60
N GLY A 76 -20.62 13.76 -17.93
CA GLY A 76 -20.88 13.37 -16.55
C GLY A 76 -21.06 11.86 -16.48
N VAL A 77 -20.57 11.25 -15.43
CA VAL A 77 -20.82 9.84 -15.09
C VAL A 77 -22.34 9.69 -14.97
N PRO A 78 -22.97 8.61 -15.46
CA PRO A 78 -24.43 8.44 -15.35
C PRO A 78 -24.87 8.35 -13.89
N ASP A 79 -25.92 9.07 -13.52
CA ASP A 79 -26.52 9.08 -12.17
C ASP A 79 -27.03 7.70 -11.70
N ASP A 80 -27.18 6.72 -12.61
CA ASP A 80 -27.70 5.37 -12.31
C ASP A 80 -26.71 4.30 -12.79
N CYS A 81 -26.02 3.65 -11.85
CA CYS A 81 -25.25 2.44 -12.17
C CYS A 81 -26.18 1.28 -12.56
N PRO A 82 -25.75 0.38 -13.48
CA PRO A 82 -26.50 -0.83 -13.77
C PRO A 82 -26.68 -1.71 -12.52
N PRO A 83 -27.67 -2.61 -12.49
CA PRO A 83 -27.86 -3.49 -11.33
C PRO A 83 -26.64 -4.39 -11.11
N PRO A 84 -26.28 -4.67 -9.83
CA PRO A 84 -25.15 -5.54 -9.53
C PRO A 84 -25.37 -6.97 -10.06
N PRO A 85 -24.31 -7.64 -10.55
CA PRO A 85 -24.40 -9.03 -10.97
C PRO A 85 -24.64 -9.95 -9.75
N ALA A 86 -25.33 -11.08 -9.96
CA ALA A 86 -25.76 -11.96 -8.87
C ALA A 86 -24.57 -12.61 -8.12
N GLU A 87 -23.45 -12.77 -8.77
CA GLU A 87 -22.20 -13.33 -8.23
C GLU A 87 -21.39 -12.33 -7.39
N LEU A 88 -21.64 -11.03 -7.47
CA LEU A 88 -20.94 -10.02 -6.70
C LEU A 88 -21.38 -10.04 -5.23
N MET A 89 -20.48 -10.38 -4.34
CA MET A 89 -20.67 -10.14 -2.92
C MET A 89 -20.36 -8.68 -2.61
N ARG A 90 -21.34 -8.00 -2.03
CA ARG A 90 -21.21 -6.59 -1.64
C ARG A 90 -21.97 -6.31 -0.36
N TRP A 91 -21.54 -5.32 0.36
CA TRP A 91 -22.14 -4.83 1.59
C TRP A 91 -22.21 -3.31 1.51
N SER A 92 -23.32 -2.72 1.92
CA SER A 92 -23.50 -1.27 1.87
C SER A 92 -24.23 -0.77 3.12
N VAL A 93 -23.87 0.43 3.54
CA VAL A 93 -24.51 1.19 4.61
C VAL A 93 -24.62 2.65 4.16
N GLY A 94 -25.66 3.38 4.61
CA GLY A 94 -25.94 4.74 4.17
C GLY A 94 -26.95 4.80 3.04
N ASP A 95 -27.01 5.94 2.29
CA ASP A 95 -27.90 6.10 1.14
C ASP A 95 -27.36 5.30 -0.06
N ALA A 96 -28.25 4.68 -0.81
CA ALA A 96 -27.90 3.92 -2.01
C ALA A 96 -27.83 4.78 -3.29
N ALA A 97 -28.36 6.00 -3.23
CA ALA A 97 -28.27 6.96 -4.32
C ALA A 97 -26.86 7.56 -4.37
N ASP A 98 -26.43 7.96 -5.55
CA ASP A 98 -25.17 8.70 -5.73
C ASP A 98 -25.25 10.06 -5.01
N ALA A 99 -24.28 10.39 -4.18
CA ALA A 99 -24.24 11.63 -3.43
C ALA A 99 -24.01 12.83 -4.36
N ASP A 100 -24.74 13.93 -4.16
CA ASP A 100 -24.44 15.21 -4.84
C ASP A 100 -23.24 15.89 -4.15
N ALA A 101 -22.08 15.24 -4.24
CA ALA A 101 -20.82 15.67 -3.63
C ALA A 101 -19.77 16.02 -4.68
N THR A 102 -18.90 16.96 -4.34
CA THR A 102 -17.77 17.36 -5.22
C THR A 102 -16.46 17.21 -4.46
N PRO A 103 -15.69 16.16 -4.72
CA PRO A 103 -14.44 15.95 -4.02
C PRO A 103 -13.45 17.09 -4.27
N ALA A 104 -12.73 17.50 -3.23
CA ALA A 104 -11.83 18.65 -3.24
C ALA A 104 -10.36 18.26 -3.53
N GLY A 105 -10.08 16.95 -3.74
CA GLY A 105 -8.74 16.41 -4.04
C GLY A 105 -8.30 16.61 -5.50
N PRO A 106 -7.54 15.68 -6.11
CA PRO A 106 -7.31 14.33 -5.58
C PRO A 106 -6.34 14.27 -4.40
N ALA A 107 -6.50 13.25 -3.55
CA ALA A 107 -5.66 13.05 -2.38
C ALA A 107 -5.37 11.56 -2.13
N LEU A 108 -4.29 11.22 -1.39
CA LEU A 108 -3.92 9.84 -1.09
C LEU A 108 -3.88 9.54 0.41
N ILE A 109 -4.27 8.32 0.76
CA ILE A 109 -4.03 7.72 2.08
C ILE A 109 -3.17 6.46 1.90
N LEU A 110 -1.93 6.51 2.37
CA LEU A 110 -0.95 5.43 2.27
C LEU A 110 -0.73 4.85 3.67
N MET A 111 -1.44 3.75 4.01
CA MET A 111 -1.48 3.19 5.37
C MET A 111 -0.69 1.88 5.47
N GLY A 112 0.15 1.75 6.49
CA GLY A 112 1.11 0.65 6.62
C GLY A 112 0.53 -0.70 7.02
N GLY A 113 -0.74 -0.76 7.41
CA GLY A 113 -1.38 -1.98 7.92
C GLY A 113 -1.39 -2.05 9.44
N GLY A 114 -1.75 -3.21 10.01
CA GLY A 114 -1.97 -3.34 11.43
C GLY A 114 -3.26 -2.62 11.86
N PRO A 115 -3.27 -1.90 12.99
CA PRO A 115 -4.40 -1.07 13.39
C PRO A 115 -4.68 0.03 12.38
N ASP A 116 -5.96 0.30 12.12
CA ASP A 116 -6.36 1.42 11.29
C ASP A 116 -6.06 2.76 12.01
N VAL A 117 -5.81 3.82 11.22
CA VAL A 117 -5.46 5.14 11.73
C VAL A 117 -6.66 6.08 11.58
N ASP A 118 -7.45 6.26 12.64
CA ASP A 118 -8.66 7.11 12.65
C ASP A 118 -8.39 8.52 12.13
N ALA A 119 -7.20 9.08 12.46
CA ALA A 119 -6.81 10.40 11.99
C ALA A 119 -6.71 10.49 10.46
N ALA A 120 -6.37 9.41 9.78
CA ALA A 120 -6.31 9.38 8.32
C ALA A 120 -7.71 9.45 7.71
N PHE A 121 -8.66 8.68 8.23
CA PHE A 121 -10.04 8.71 7.76
C PHE A 121 -10.78 9.99 8.18
N THR A 122 -10.45 10.58 9.34
CA THR A 122 -10.96 11.90 9.70
C THR A 122 -10.44 12.98 8.75
N TRP A 123 -9.17 12.88 8.33
CA TRP A 123 -8.57 13.83 7.40
C TRP A 123 -9.22 13.78 6.01
N TRP A 124 -9.62 12.62 5.50
CA TRP A 124 -10.24 12.53 4.18
C TRP A 124 -11.59 13.22 4.09
N GLN A 125 -12.31 13.40 5.23
CA GLN A 125 -13.58 14.13 5.26
C GLN A 125 -13.46 15.53 4.65
N SER A 126 -12.27 16.15 4.73
CA SER A 126 -12.00 17.45 4.11
C SER A 126 -11.97 17.40 2.57
N TRP A 127 -11.89 16.21 1.97
CA TRP A 127 -11.76 16.00 0.54
C TRP A 127 -12.96 15.32 -0.10
N VAL A 128 -13.67 14.51 0.68
CA VAL A 128 -14.80 13.68 0.22
C VAL A 128 -16.13 14.47 0.15
N ASP A 129 -16.22 15.60 0.85
CA ASP A 129 -17.41 16.48 0.89
C ASP A 129 -18.72 15.76 1.26
N GLY A 130 -18.63 14.75 2.15
CA GLY A 130 -19.79 13.95 2.55
C GLY A 130 -20.26 12.95 1.49
N GLY A 131 -19.44 12.63 0.51
CA GLY A 131 -19.78 11.73 -0.60
C GLY A 131 -19.72 10.25 -0.27
N ASP A 132 -19.68 9.43 -1.31
CA ASP A 132 -19.72 7.98 -1.25
C ASP A 132 -18.32 7.37 -1.16
N VAL A 133 -18.18 6.31 -0.34
CA VAL A 133 -16.95 5.54 -0.19
C VAL A 133 -17.11 4.14 -0.76
N VAL A 134 -16.20 3.74 -1.64
CA VAL A 134 -16.10 2.36 -2.12
C VAL A 134 -14.84 1.71 -1.53
N VAL A 135 -15.05 0.60 -0.81
CA VAL A 135 -13.97 -0.24 -0.29
C VAL A 135 -13.79 -1.45 -1.20
N LEU A 136 -12.58 -1.64 -1.72
CA LEU A 136 -12.23 -2.73 -2.64
C LEU A 136 -11.50 -3.84 -1.91
N ARG A 137 -11.91 -5.09 -2.17
CA ARG A 137 -11.28 -6.31 -1.66
C ARG A 137 -11.28 -7.41 -2.71
N ALA A 138 -10.27 -8.30 -2.69
CA ALA A 138 -10.26 -9.55 -3.44
C ALA A 138 -10.47 -10.78 -2.54
N SER A 139 -10.64 -10.57 -1.23
CA SER A 139 -10.98 -11.60 -0.23
C SER A 139 -11.48 -10.93 1.05
N GLY A 140 -12.20 -11.68 1.91
CA GLY A 140 -12.71 -11.18 3.18
C GLY A 140 -14.16 -10.67 3.09
N ALA A 141 -14.54 -9.76 3.99
CA ALA A 141 -15.89 -9.21 4.14
C ALA A 141 -15.84 -7.70 4.45
N ASP A 142 -16.92 -7.13 4.93
CA ASP A 142 -17.22 -5.71 5.06
C ASP A 142 -16.67 -5.01 6.32
N GLY A 143 -15.53 -5.42 6.82
CA GLY A 143 -14.98 -4.88 8.09
C GLY A 143 -14.81 -3.35 8.16
N TYR A 144 -15.01 -2.63 7.05
CA TYR A 144 -14.90 -1.17 7.00
C TYR A 144 -16.24 -0.43 7.02
N ASN A 145 -17.37 -1.09 6.70
CA ASN A 145 -18.62 -0.36 6.47
C ASN A 145 -19.10 0.42 7.70
N ASP A 146 -19.37 -0.29 8.81
CA ASP A 146 -19.83 0.36 10.04
C ASP A 146 -18.78 1.31 10.64
N TYR A 147 -17.51 0.92 10.56
CA TYR A 147 -16.39 1.72 11.06
C TYR A 147 -16.30 3.07 10.33
N LEU A 148 -16.28 3.08 9.00
CA LEU A 148 -16.18 4.33 8.23
C LEU A 148 -17.46 5.16 8.29
N PHE A 149 -18.64 4.49 8.26
CA PHE A 149 -19.92 5.18 8.25
C PHE A 149 -20.34 5.71 9.62
N ALA A 150 -20.24 4.88 10.68
CA ALA A 150 -20.79 5.21 11.99
C ALA A 150 -19.71 5.71 12.99
N ASP A 151 -18.53 5.09 13.03
CA ASP A 151 -17.52 5.45 14.02
C ASP A 151 -16.69 6.67 13.56
N ILE A 152 -16.28 6.72 12.29
CA ILE A 152 -15.60 7.88 11.69
C ILE A 152 -16.62 8.92 11.22
N GLY A 153 -17.63 8.50 10.44
CA GLY A 153 -18.71 9.36 9.94
C GLY A 153 -18.29 10.34 8.85
N GLY A 154 -19.19 11.27 8.50
CA GLY A 154 -18.91 12.34 7.55
C GLY A 154 -18.93 11.90 6.08
N VAL A 155 -19.55 10.75 5.77
CA VAL A 155 -19.77 10.21 4.44
C VAL A 155 -21.24 9.83 4.27
N ASP A 156 -21.77 9.86 3.04
CA ASP A 156 -23.16 9.55 2.73
C ASP A 156 -23.42 8.04 2.71
N SER A 157 -22.50 7.31 2.12
CA SER A 157 -22.52 5.84 2.11
C SER A 157 -21.14 5.21 2.15
N VAL A 158 -21.11 3.92 2.53
CA VAL A 158 -19.93 3.05 2.39
C VAL A 158 -20.36 1.74 1.75
N GLU A 159 -19.74 1.39 0.63
CA GLU A 159 -19.99 0.12 -0.06
C GLU A 159 -18.68 -0.68 -0.19
N THR A 160 -18.65 -1.87 0.40
CA THR A 160 -17.55 -2.84 0.17
C THR A 160 -17.89 -3.75 -0.99
N LEU A 161 -17.00 -3.83 -1.99
CA LEU A 161 -17.11 -4.70 -3.15
C LEU A 161 -16.04 -5.80 -3.08
N LEU A 162 -16.49 -7.07 -3.09
CA LEU A 162 -15.59 -8.22 -3.17
C LEU A 162 -15.36 -8.60 -4.65
N VAL A 163 -14.29 -8.05 -5.22
CA VAL A 163 -13.91 -8.24 -6.63
C VAL A 163 -12.85 -9.35 -6.71
N ASP A 164 -13.29 -10.60 -6.64
CA ASP A 164 -12.44 -11.78 -6.51
C ASP A 164 -12.22 -12.56 -7.81
N THR A 165 -12.74 -12.03 -8.91
CA THR A 165 -12.54 -12.54 -10.27
C THR A 165 -12.26 -11.42 -11.27
N GLU A 166 -11.57 -11.73 -12.37
CA GLU A 166 -11.35 -10.79 -13.47
C GLU A 166 -12.65 -10.31 -14.11
N ALA A 167 -13.67 -11.19 -14.18
CA ALA A 167 -14.98 -10.84 -14.73
C ALA A 167 -15.68 -9.76 -13.89
N LEU A 168 -15.56 -9.82 -12.57
CA LEU A 168 -16.10 -8.78 -11.67
C LEU A 168 -15.29 -7.47 -11.77
N ALA A 169 -13.99 -7.54 -12.04
CA ALA A 169 -13.17 -6.34 -12.27
C ALA A 169 -13.54 -5.60 -13.57
N ASP A 170 -14.19 -6.26 -14.51
CA ASP A 170 -14.72 -5.68 -15.75
C ASP A 170 -16.26 -5.49 -15.70
N ASP A 171 -16.91 -5.81 -14.58
CA ASP A 171 -18.35 -5.72 -14.47
C ASP A 171 -18.84 -4.25 -14.49
N PRO A 172 -19.85 -3.90 -15.31
CA PRO A 172 -20.32 -2.52 -15.45
C PRO A 172 -20.83 -1.88 -14.15
N TYR A 173 -21.37 -2.66 -13.19
CA TYR A 173 -21.77 -2.15 -11.88
C TYR A 173 -20.54 -1.74 -11.07
N VAL A 174 -19.53 -2.64 -10.97
CA VAL A 174 -18.29 -2.40 -10.23
C VAL A 174 -17.56 -1.17 -10.79
N VAL A 175 -17.39 -1.12 -12.09
CA VAL A 175 -16.76 0.02 -12.80
C VAL A 175 -17.50 1.32 -12.53
N CYS A 176 -18.84 1.31 -12.60
CA CYS A 176 -19.67 2.48 -12.37
C CYS A 176 -19.55 2.99 -10.93
N ARG A 177 -19.74 2.12 -9.93
CA ARG A 177 -19.68 2.50 -8.51
C ARG A 177 -18.32 3.04 -8.10
N VAL A 178 -17.23 2.41 -8.59
CA VAL A 178 -15.87 2.88 -8.33
C VAL A 178 -15.61 4.24 -9.00
N ALA A 179 -16.04 4.43 -10.24
CA ALA A 179 -15.85 5.68 -10.97
C ALA A 179 -16.61 6.87 -10.40
N GLN A 180 -17.75 6.61 -9.73
CA GLN A 180 -18.59 7.66 -9.09
C GLN A 180 -18.12 8.01 -7.67
N ALA A 181 -17.41 7.14 -6.99
CA ALA A 181 -17.04 7.32 -5.58
C ALA A 181 -16.17 8.57 -5.34
N GLU A 182 -16.39 9.25 -4.21
CA GLU A 182 -15.57 10.36 -3.72
C GLU A 182 -14.37 9.86 -2.91
N ALA A 183 -14.41 8.60 -2.44
CA ALA A 183 -13.23 7.90 -1.92
C ALA A 183 -13.22 6.44 -2.37
N VAL A 184 -12.05 5.95 -2.77
CA VAL A 184 -11.79 4.54 -3.08
C VAL A 184 -10.69 4.03 -2.16
N PHE A 185 -10.99 3.02 -1.34
CA PHE A 185 -10.05 2.48 -0.37
C PHE A 185 -9.79 0.98 -0.61
N MET A 186 -8.54 0.62 -0.86
CA MET A 186 -8.12 -0.77 -1.02
C MET A 186 -7.75 -1.36 0.34
N ALA A 187 -8.56 -2.29 0.83
CA ALA A 187 -8.33 -2.95 2.10
C ALA A 187 -7.06 -3.84 2.06
N GLY A 188 -6.60 -4.27 3.24
CA GLY A 188 -5.56 -5.27 3.36
C GLY A 188 -5.99 -6.62 2.78
N GLY A 189 -5.03 -7.48 2.46
CA GLY A 189 -5.28 -8.79 1.87
C GLY A 189 -4.04 -9.35 1.19
N ASP A 190 -4.22 -9.85 -0.03
CA ASP A 190 -3.17 -10.43 -0.86
C ASP A 190 -2.95 -9.56 -2.11
N GLN A 191 -1.82 -8.86 -2.17
CA GLN A 191 -1.47 -8.01 -3.30
C GLN A 191 -1.32 -8.77 -4.63
N ALA A 192 -0.92 -10.04 -4.59
CA ALA A 192 -0.84 -10.85 -5.80
C ALA A 192 -2.23 -11.04 -6.44
N ARG A 193 -3.27 -11.19 -5.62
CA ARG A 193 -4.65 -11.25 -6.11
C ARG A 193 -5.07 -9.91 -6.72
N TYR A 194 -4.76 -8.79 -6.10
CA TYR A 194 -5.07 -7.46 -6.64
C TYR A 194 -4.39 -7.27 -8.00
N MET A 195 -3.10 -7.54 -8.10
CA MET A 195 -2.36 -7.45 -9.36
C MET A 195 -2.88 -8.41 -10.44
N THR A 196 -3.24 -9.64 -10.05
CA THR A 196 -3.71 -10.65 -11.02
C THR A 196 -5.12 -10.35 -11.53
N LEU A 197 -6.02 -9.88 -10.64
CA LEU A 197 -7.45 -9.78 -10.94
C LEU A 197 -7.85 -8.40 -11.47
N TRP A 198 -7.14 -7.31 -11.06
CA TRP A 198 -7.58 -5.93 -11.31
C TRP A 198 -6.71 -5.19 -12.30
N LYS A 199 -5.42 -5.56 -12.45
CA LYS A 199 -4.52 -4.90 -13.40
C LYS A 199 -5.01 -5.06 -14.83
N ASP A 200 -4.97 -3.98 -15.59
CA ASP A 200 -5.43 -3.90 -16.99
C ASP A 200 -6.93 -4.25 -17.17
N ARG A 201 -7.76 -3.96 -16.13
CA ARG A 201 -9.20 -4.17 -16.12
C ARG A 201 -9.96 -2.86 -15.93
N GLY A 202 -11.26 -2.89 -16.22
CA GLY A 202 -12.16 -1.76 -16.07
C GLY A 202 -12.17 -1.15 -14.67
N LEU A 203 -11.97 -1.96 -13.61
CA LEU A 203 -11.84 -1.49 -12.25
C LEU A 203 -10.64 -0.55 -12.08
N ALA A 204 -9.47 -0.88 -12.63
CA ALA A 204 -8.30 -0.01 -12.54
C ALA A 204 -8.53 1.33 -13.25
N GLU A 205 -9.18 1.30 -14.42
CA GLU A 205 -9.58 2.51 -15.15
C GLU A 205 -10.62 3.34 -14.36
N ALA A 206 -11.54 2.67 -13.65
CA ALA A 206 -12.56 3.32 -12.81
C ALA A 206 -11.93 4.03 -11.62
N VAL A 207 -10.94 3.44 -10.96
CA VAL A 207 -10.16 4.10 -9.88
C VAL A 207 -9.49 5.37 -10.42
N MET A 208 -8.89 5.32 -11.61
CA MET A 208 -8.29 6.50 -12.23
C MET A 208 -9.34 7.54 -12.63
N THR A 209 -10.54 7.13 -13.05
CA THR A 209 -11.64 8.04 -13.32
C THR A 209 -12.09 8.77 -12.05
N ALA A 210 -12.23 8.07 -10.92
CA ALA A 210 -12.52 8.69 -9.62
C ALA A 210 -11.39 9.66 -9.20
N TRP A 211 -10.12 9.25 -9.33
CA TRP A 211 -8.95 10.10 -9.08
C TRP A 211 -9.00 11.39 -9.89
N ASP A 212 -9.26 11.31 -11.18
CA ASP A 212 -9.30 12.47 -12.09
C ASP A 212 -10.49 13.42 -11.76
N ARG A 213 -11.55 12.91 -11.13
CA ARG A 213 -12.65 13.72 -10.57
C ARG A 213 -12.27 14.43 -9.26
N GLY A 214 -11.15 14.05 -8.65
CA GLY A 214 -10.70 14.61 -7.38
C GLY A 214 -10.95 13.70 -6.17
N ALA A 215 -11.30 12.43 -6.38
CA ALA A 215 -11.54 11.50 -5.29
C ALA A 215 -10.28 11.22 -4.44
N VAL A 216 -10.50 10.83 -3.20
CA VAL A 216 -9.45 10.26 -2.35
C VAL A 216 -9.21 8.81 -2.77
N VAL A 217 -7.98 8.45 -3.05
CA VAL A 217 -7.58 7.05 -3.28
C VAL A 217 -6.65 6.62 -2.15
N GLY A 218 -6.91 5.47 -1.56
CA GLY A 218 -6.09 4.99 -0.46
C GLY A 218 -6.01 3.48 -0.37
N GLY A 219 -5.15 3.02 0.52
CA GLY A 219 -5.06 1.60 0.82
C GLY A 219 -4.19 1.32 2.04
N THR A 220 -4.44 0.15 2.63
CA THR A 220 -3.70 -0.35 3.77
C THR A 220 -3.05 -1.69 3.45
N SER A 221 -1.85 -1.96 4.00
CA SER A 221 -1.15 -3.24 3.83
C SER A 221 -0.98 -3.61 2.33
N ALA A 222 -1.56 -4.71 1.87
CA ALA A 222 -1.59 -5.09 0.45
C ALA A 222 -2.22 -4.01 -0.45
N GLY A 223 -3.23 -3.28 0.05
CA GLY A 223 -3.84 -2.16 -0.67
C GLY A 223 -2.88 -0.99 -0.86
N LEU A 224 -2.02 -0.68 0.12
CA LEU A 224 -0.93 0.28 -0.05
C LEU A 224 0.10 -0.23 -1.07
N ALA A 225 0.49 -1.50 -0.95
CA ALA A 225 1.58 -2.08 -1.76
C ALA A 225 1.33 -2.02 -3.27
N VAL A 226 0.07 -1.87 -3.73
CA VAL A 226 -0.30 -1.83 -5.15
C VAL A 226 -0.51 -0.42 -5.71
N LEU A 227 -0.33 0.64 -4.90
CA LEU A 227 -0.57 2.03 -5.32
C LEU A 227 0.60 2.66 -6.08
N GLY A 228 1.83 2.21 -5.85
CA GLY A 228 3.04 2.76 -6.47
C GLY A 228 3.10 2.53 -7.99
N GLU A 229 3.93 3.31 -8.70
CA GLU A 229 4.27 3.03 -10.10
C GLU A 229 4.98 1.69 -10.25
N PHE A 230 5.78 1.32 -9.26
CA PHE A 230 6.42 0.02 -9.17
C PHE A 230 5.81 -0.76 -8.01
N VAL A 231 5.65 -2.06 -8.19
CA VAL A 231 4.97 -2.93 -7.23
C VAL A 231 5.79 -4.18 -6.97
N PHE A 232 5.97 -4.52 -5.70
CA PHE A 232 6.29 -5.88 -5.32
C PHE A 232 5.00 -6.70 -5.36
N ALA A 233 4.81 -7.47 -6.43
CA ALA A 233 3.54 -8.13 -6.72
C ALA A 233 3.29 -9.40 -5.90
N ALA A 234 4.32 -9.96 -5.27
CA ALA A 234 4.27 -11.17 -4.44
C ALA A 234 3.61 -12.39 -5.11
N TYR A 235 3.73 -12.54 -6.46
CA TYR A 235 3.09 -13.64 -7.21
C TYR A 235 3.51 -15.04 -6.75
N ASN A 236 4.70 -15.17 -6.15
CA ASN A 236 5.26 -16.43 -5.69
C ASN A 236 5.38 -16.50 -4.16
N ASP A 237 4.62 -15.68 -3.42
CA ASP A 237 4.74 -15.47 -1.97
C ASP A 237 5.62 -14.26 -1.62
N THR A 238 5.80 -13.97 -0.32
CA THR A 238 6.64 -12.87 0.17
C THR A 238 8.13 -13.16 0.01
N VAL A 239 8.94 -12.11 0.02
CA VAL A 239 10.39 -12.18 0.15
C VAL A 239 10.80 -11.49 1.44
N ASP A 240 11.68 -12.10 2.20
CA ASP A 240 12.24 -11.53 3.42
C ASP A 240 13.51 -10.70 3.13
N THR A 241 13.91 -9.87 4.10
CA THR A 241 15.10 -9.02 3.99
C THR A 241 16.37 -9.83 3.66
N ASP A 242 16.64 -10.91 4.39
CA ASP A 242 17.83 -11.73 4.18
C ASP A 242 17.85 -12.40 2.80
N GLU A 243 16.67 -12.88 2.33
CA GLU A 243 16.53 -13.49 1.00
C GLU A 243 16.75 -12.46 -0.12
N ALA A 244 16.18 -11.24 0.03
CA ALA A 244 16.33 -10.17 -0.94
C ALA A 244 17.77 -9.65 -1.04
N LEU A 245 18.48 -9.56 0.10
CA LEU A 245 19.86 -9.13 0.15
C LEU A 245 20.84 -10.21 -0.32
N ALA A 246 20.54 -11.50 -0.06
CA ALA A 246 21.36 -12.62 -0.52
C ALA A 246 21.26 -12.87 -2.04
N ASP A 247 20.09 -12.65 -2.61
CA ASP A 247 19.83 -12.79 -4.05
C ASP A 247 18.69 -11.86 -4.48
N PRO A 248 18.97 -10.69 -5.06
CA PRO A 248 17.93 -9.76 -5.52
C PRO A 248 17.09 -10.31 -6.70
N TYR A 249 17.48 -11.44 -7.27
CA TYR A 249 16.71 -12.19 -8.28
C TYR A 249 16.10 -13.48 -7.71
N ASN A 250 16.00 -13.59 -6.37
CA ASN A 250 15.29 -14.69 -5.73
C ASN A 250 13.90 -14.89 -6.34
N ARG A 251 13.44 -16.13 -6.43
CA ARG A 251 12.14 -16.49 -7.03
C ARG A 251 10.94 -15.75 -6.41
N TYR A 252 11.06 -15.31 -5.17
CA TYR A 252 10.03 -14.55 -4.47
C TYR A 252 10.07 -13.05 -4.79
N MET A 253 11.17 -12.54 -5.34
CA MET A 253 11.33 -11.15 -5.76
C MET A 253 10.56 -10.86 -7.06
N THR A 254 9.22 -10.95 -6.98
CA THR A 254 8.35 -10.73 -8.14
C THR A 254 7.94 -9.26 -8.25
N MET A 255 8.67 -8.53 -9.10
CA MET A 255 8.42 -7.11 -9.37
C MET A 255 7.51 -6.93 -10.58
N ASP A 256 6.66 -5.91 -10.54
CA ASP A 256 5.80 -5.53 -11.66
C ASP A 256 5.61 -3.99 -11.73
N ARG A 257 5.02 -3.52 -12.81
CA ARG A 257 4.51 -2.14 -12.93
C ARG A 257 3.15 -2.04 -12.25
N GLY A 258 2.88 -0.91 -11.61
CA GLY A 258 1.60 -0.63 -10.98
C GLY A 258 0.43 -0.61 -11.97
N MET A 259 -0.76 -0.68 -11.43
CA MET A 259 -2.00 -0.62 -12.21
C MET A 259 -2.60 0.79 -12.28
N PHE A 260 -2.08 1.72 -11.47
CA PHE A 260 -2.58 3.09 -11.37
C PHE A 260 -1.52 4.11 -11.79
N GLY A 261 -1.97 5.21 -12.42
CA GLY A 261 -1.13 6.34 -12.80
C GLY A 261 -1.24 7.51 -11.82
N LEU A 262 -1.17 7.25 -10.51
CA LEU A 262 -1.30 8.26 -9.46
C LEU A 262 -0.08 9.18 -9.47
N ALA A 263 -0.27 10.42 -9.89
CA ALA A 263 0.85 11.37 -10.13
C ALA A 263 1.82 11.55 -8.95
N PRO A 264 1.37 11.61 -7.66
CA PRO A 264 2.29 11.69 -6.53
C PRO A 264 3.14 10.44 -6.31
N LEU A 265 2.78 9.31 -6.94
CA LEU A 265 3.49 8.04 -6.83
C LEU A 265 4.24 7.65 -8.10
N GLY A 266 4.45 8.59 -9.01
CA GLY A 266 5.32 8.44 -10.19
C GLY A 266 6.78 8.22 -9.76
N GLY A 267 7.42 7.14 -10.22
CA GLY A 267 8.77 6.76 -9.78
C GLY A 267 8.86 6.21 -8.35
N VAL A 268 7.73 5.83 -7.75
CA VAL A 268 7.66 5.35 -6.35
C VAL A 268 7.29 3.88 -6.27
N ILE A 269 7.93 3.17 -5.34
CA ILE A 269 7.49 1.86 -4.84
C ILE A 269 7.10 1.98 -3.37
N THR A 270 5.98 1.36 -2.98
CA THR A 270 5.47 1.38 -1.60
C THR A 270 5.60 0.01 -0.94
N ASP A 271 5.88 -0.01 0.36
CA ASP A 271 5.90 -1.20 1.21
C ASP A 271 5.23 -0.92 2.56
N SER A 272 4.66 -1.95 3.17
CA SER A 272 3.82 -1.87 4.37
C SER A 272 4.35 -2.74 5.50
N HIS A 273 3.79 -2.65 6.73
CA HIS A 273 4.26 -3.41 7.91
C HIS A 273 5.79 -3.34 8.05
N PHE A 274 6.33 -2.15 7.88
CA PHE A 274 7.70 -2.01 7.41
C PHE A 274 8.72 -2.39 8.48
N HIS A 275 8.71 -1.72 9.61
CA HIS A 275 9.60 -2.03 10.73
C HIS A 275 9.22 -3.36 11.39
N GLU A 276 7.92 -3.61 11.61
CA GLU A 276 7.43 -4.79 12.32
C GLU A 276 7.81 -6.11 11.65
N ARG A 277 8.04 -6.08 10.32
CA ARG A 277 8.44 -7.27 9.56
C ARG A 277 9.85 -7.16 8.95
N ASP A 278 10.68 -6.25 9.50
CA ASP A 278 12.07 -6.04 9.07
C ASP A 278 12.23 -5.94 7.54
N ARG A 279 11.53 -4.97 6.91
CA ARG A 279 11.41 -4.89 5.44
C ARG A 279 12.38 -3.95 4.74
N MET A 280 13.28 -3.28 5.50
CA MET A 280 14.25 -2.34 4.92
C MET A 280 15.14 -3.00 3.86
N GLY A 281 15.66 -4.19 4.12
CA GLY A 281 16.55 -4.87 3.16
C GLY A 281 15.83 -5.29 1.88
N ARG A 282 14.55 -5.73 1.97
CA ARG A 282 13.80 -6.04 0.75
C ARG A 282 13.47 -4.79 -0.05
N LEU A 283 13.17 -3.65 0.61
CA LEU A 283 12.96 -2.37 -0.08
C LEU A 283 14.21 -1.95 -0.84
N VAL A 284 15.40 -2.05 -0.22
CA VAL A 284 16.69 -1.80 -0.90
C VAL A 284 16.86 -2.74 -2.11
N GLY A 285 16.46 -4.01 -1.97
CA GLY A 285 16.44 -4.98 -3.07
C GLY A 285 15.49 -4.57 -4.20
N PHE A 286 14.30 -4.03 -3.89
CA PHE A 286 13.36 -3.52 -4.88
C PHE A 286 13.95 -2.34 -5.66
N LEU A 287 14.54 -1.36 -4.96
CA LEU A 287 15.19 -0.22 -5.60
C LEU A 287 16.32 -0.66 -6.53
N ALA A 288 17.16 -1.59 -6.06
CA ALA A 288 18.25 -2.14 -6.85
C ALA A 288 17.75 -2.82 -8.14
N ARG A 289 16.67 -3.62 -8.04
CA ARG A 289 16.05 -4.30 -9.18
C ARG A 289 15.44 -3.32 -10.18
N ILE A 290 14.70 -2.31 -9.72
CA ILE A 290 14.08 -1.31 -10.59
C ILE A 290 15.14 -0.59 -11.43
N VAL A 291 16.25 -0.17 -10.78
CA VAL A 291 17.35 0.51 -11.48
C VAL A 291 18.13 -0.47 -12.38
N GLN A 292 18.49 -1.65 -11.88
CA GLN A 292 19.27 -2.63 -12.64
C GLN A 292 18.54 -3.16 -13.87
N ASP A 293 17.22 -3.37 -13.76
CA ASP A 293 16.38 -3.85 -14.87
C ASP A 293 16.01 -2.72 -15.86
N GLY A 294 16.48 -1.48 -15.61
CA GLY A 294 16.28 -0.31 -16.47
C GLY A 294 14.84 0.18 -16.51
N TRP A 295 14.11 0.02 -15.41
CA TRP A 295 12.74 0.53 -15.30
C TRP A 295 12.71 2.01 -14.97
N ALA A 296 13.67 2.49 -14.18
CA ALA A 296 13.92 3.89 -13.87
C ALA A 296 15.40 4.09 -13.52
N ASP A 297 15.91 5.31 -13.71
CA ASP A 297 17.26 5.70 -13.30
C ASP A 297 17.30 6.20 -11.84
N ASP A 298 16.18 6.71 -11.34
CA ASP A 298 15.96 7.19 -9.98
C ASP A 298 14.61 6.69 -9.48
N VAL A 299 14.57 6.17 -8.24
CA VAL A 299 13.36 5.61 -7.65
C VAL A 299 13.31 5.90 -6.16
N LEU A 300 12.11 6.24 -5.68
CA LEU A 300 11.82 6.46 -4.27
C LEU A 300 11.07 5.26 -3.70
N GLY A 301 11.60 4.65 -2.65
CA GLY A 301 10.92 3.64 -1.85
C GLY A 301 10.26 4.28 -0.63
N LEU A 302 8.99 3.98 -0.40
CA LEU A 302 8.24 4.39 0.80
C LEU A 302 7.86 3.16 1.61
N GLY A 303 8.47 2.98 2.78
CA GLY A 303 8.10 1.97 3.76
C GLY A 303 7.24 2.58 4.86
N VAL A 304 6.05 2.03 5.13
CA VAL A 304 5.11 2.55 6.12
C VAL A 304 4.91 1.52 7.24
N ASP A 305 5.13 1.93 8.49
CA ASP A 305 4.96 1.10 9.68
C ASP A 305 3.47 0.80 9.97
N GLU A 306 3.19 -0.24 10.75
CA GLU A 306 1.85 -0.53 11.25
C GLU A 306 1.30 0.66 12.08
N GLY A 307 -0.02 0.86 12.06
CA GLY A 307 -0.66 1.97 12.78
C GLY A 307 -0.21 3.36 12.35
N THR A 308 0.29 3.48 11.11
CA THR A 308 0.84 4.73 10.55
C THR A 308 0.30 4.96 9.14
N ALA A 309 0.11 6.22 8.78
CA ALA A 309 -0.30 6.63 7.44
C ALA A 309 0.48 7.86 6.96
N LEU A 310 0.73 7.92 5.65
CA LEU A 310 1.16 9.12 4.94
C LEU A 310 -0.03 9.68 4.17
N LEU A 311 -0.44 10.90 4.51
CA LEU A 311 -1.58 11.62 3.94
C LEU A 311 -1.06 12.62 2.91
N VAL A 312 -1.40 12.40 1.64
CA VAL A 312 -0.87 13.23 0.54
C VAL A 312 -1.97 14.11 -0.03
N GLY A 313 -1.81 15.42 0.12
CA GLY A 313 -2.76 16.40 -0.42
C GLY A 313 -2.60 16.61 -1.93
N PRO A 314 -3.51 17.41 -2.55
CA PRO A 314 -3.49 17.70 -3.99
C PRO A 314 -2.22 18.43 -4.47
N ASP A 315 -1.49 19.08 -3.57
CA ASP A 315 -0.22 19.74 -3.85
C ASP A 315 0.98 18.78 -3.82
N GLY A 316 0.74 17.48 -3.57
CA GLY A 316 1.79 16.47 -3.44
C GLY A 316 2.49 16.46 -2.07
N THR A 317 2.06 17.30 -1.12
CA THR A 317 2.61 17.28 0.23
C THR A 317 2.05 16.12 1.02
N GLY A 318 2.90 15.20 1.43
CA GLY A 318 2.59 14.10 2.34
C GLY A 318 2.87 14.47 3.79
N THR A 319 1.94 14.19 4.71
CA THR A 319 2.09 14.38 6.16
C THR A 319 1.94 13.04 6.87
N VAL A 320 2.84 12.70 7.77
CA VAL A 320 2.78 11.47 8.57
C VAL A 320 1.83 11.62 9.73
N VAL A 321 0.96 10.62 9.95
CA VAL A 321 0.09 10.49 11.13
C VAL A 321 0.15 9.05 11.64
N GLY A 322 -0.16 8.85 12.94
CA GLY A 322 -0.12 7.55 13.60
C GLY A 322 1.08 7.41 14.53
N ASP A 323 1.38 6.19 14.97
CA ASP A 323 2.30 5.92 16.07
C ASP A 323 3.71 5.48 15.62
N GLY A 324 3.86 5.00 14.40
CA GLY A 324 5.13 4.55 13.83
C GLY A 324 5.79 5.60 12.93
N SER A 325 6.49 5.14 11.91
CA SER A 325 7.27 5.98 11.00
C SER A 325 6.95 5.69 9.54
N VAL A 326 7.29 6.64 8.68
CA VAL A 326 7.43 6.42 7.23
C VAL A 326 8.91 6.56 6.88
N TYR A 327 9.43 5.57 6.20
CA TYR A 327 10.81 5.56 5.70
C TYR A 327 10.80 5.88 4.21
N ALA A 328 11.50 6.94 3.84
CA ALA A 328 11.75 7.29 2.45
C ALA A 328 13.20 6.90 2.11
N VAL A 329 13.38 6.00 1.14
CA VAL A 329 14.69 5.54 0.69
C VAL A 329 14.85 5.86 -0.78
N ARG A 330 15.86 6.65 -1.13
CA ARG A 330 16.15 7.03 -2.50
C ARG A 330 17.28 6.18 -3.07
N SER A 331 17.10 5.70 -4.30
CA SER A 331 18.15 5.04 -5.07
C SER A 331 19.33 6.00 -5.34
N ASN A 332 20.53 5.43 -5.49
CA ASN A 332 21.74 6.18 -5.79
C ASN A 332 22.47 5.57 -6.99
N GLY A 333 21.99 5.89 -8.20
CA GLY A 333 22.54 5.35 -9.44
C GLY A 333 22.44 3.82 -9.51
N THR A 334 23.31 3.19 -10.31
CA THR A 334 23.31 1.74 -10.53
C THR A 334 23.97 1.00 -9.35
N PRO A 335 23.38 -0.08 -8.81
CA PRO A 335 24.00 -0.89 -7.78
C PRO A 335 25.32 -1.49 -8.27
N GLN A 336 26.30 -1.66 -7.36
CA GLN A 336 27.61 -2.25 -7.67
C GLN A 336 27.49 -3.73 -8.02
N VAL A 337 26.60 -4.48 -7.35
CA VAL A 337 26.25 -5.87 -7.65
C VAL A 337 24.74 -6.02 -7.48
N CYS A 338 24.04 -6.36 -8.56
CA CYS A 338 22.65 -6.80 -8.55
C CYS A 338 22.49 -7.82 -9.67
N ALA A 339 22.77 -9.08 -9.35
CA ALA A 339 22.79 -10.18 -10.31
C ALA A 339 22.21 -11.47 -9.70
N PRO A 340 21.66 -12.39 -10.51
CA PRO A 340 21.10 -13.64 -10.00
C PRO A 340 22.11 -14.48 -9.22
N GLY A 341 21.74 -14.87 -7.99
CA GLY A 341 22.54 -15.71 -7.11
C GLY A 341 23.75 -15.02 -6.47
N GLU A 342 23.88 -13.70 -6.59
CA GLU A 342 24.94 -12.91 -5.98
C GLU A 342 24.35 -12.02 -4.89
N PRO A 343 25.02 -11.88 -3.72
CA PRO A 343 24.60 -10.92 -2.70
C PRO A 343 24.60 -9.49 -3.22
N LEU A 344 23.54 -8.75 -2.86
CA LEU A 344 23.38 -7.37 -3.25
C LEU A 344 24.51 -6.48 -2.70
N ALA A 345 25.11 -5.65 -3.56
CA ALA A 345 25.95 -4.53 -3.16
C ALA A 345 25.36 -3.24 -3.74
N TYR A 346 24.89 -2.36 -2.87
CA TYR A 346 24.28 -1.09 -3.24
C TYR A 346 24.62 -0.05 -2.17
N ALA A 347 25.49 0.88 -2.50
CA ALA A 347 26.04 1.83 -1.55
C ALA A 347 25.35 3.19 -1.59
N ASP A 348 25.43 3.87 -0.46
CA ASP A 348 25.14 5.32 -0.30
C ASP A 348 23.71 5.73 -0.72
N LEU A 349 22.70 4.87 -0.49
CA LEU A 349 21.31 5.27 -0.60
C LEU A 349 20.99 6.31 0.48
N GLU A 350 20.18 7.29 0.15
CA GLU A 350 19.66 8.24 1.13
C GLU A 350 18.40 7.68 1.79
N ARG A 351 18.41 7.55 3.12
CA ARG A 351 17.26 7.16 3.92
C ARG A 351 16.84 8.31 4.82
N VAL A 352 15.54 8.61 4.83
CA VAL A 352 14.91 9.52 5.78
C VAL A 352 13.90 8.74 6.59
N ARG A 353 13.86 8.99 7.90
CA ARG A 353 12.81 8.50 8.80
C ARG A 353 11.91 9.66 9.19
N LEU A 354 10.64 9.58 8.81
CA LEU A 354 9.61 10.58 9.07
C LEU A 354 8.69 10.06 10.19
N VAL A 355 8.36 10.91 11.15
CA VAL A 355 7.45 10.60 12.25
C VAL A 355 6.21 11.50 12.20
N ALA A 356 5.22 11.27 13.05
CA ALA A 356 3.97 12.02 13.07
C ALA A 356 4.22 13.56 13.07
N GLY A 357 3.65 14.24 12.10
CA GLY A 357 3.80 15.68 11.86
C GLY A 357 4.90 16.06 10.87
N ASP A 358 5.83 15.17 10.55
CA ASP A 358 6.82 15.41 9.50
C ASP A 358 6.16 15.38 8.11
N THR A 359 6.76 16.07 7.16
CA THR A 359 6.26 16.20 5.80
C THR A 359 7.29 15.79 4.75
N ILE A 360 6.79 15.33 3.61
CA ILE A 360 7.57 14.98 2.42
C ILE A 360 6.82 15.40 1.16
N ALA A 361 7.53 15.96 0.20
CA ALA A 361 6.95 16.27 -1.10
C ALA A 361 7.04 15.06 -2.05
N LEU A 362 5.95 14.66 -2.66
CA LEU A 362 5.89 13.57 -3.61
C LEU A 362 5.60 14.08 -5.04
N PRO A 363 6.17 13.44 -6.06
CA PRO A 363 7.01 12.24 -6.02
C PRO A 363 8.49 12.48 -5.69
N GLY A 364 8.92 13.73 -5.53
CA GLY A 364 10.33 14.11 -5.42
C GLY A 364 11.04 13.60 -4.17
N GLY A 365 10.35 13.40 -3.06
CA GLY A 365 10.91 12.94 -1.79
C GLY A 365 11.62 14.02 -0.97
N GLU A 366 11.43 15.30 -1.31
CA GLU A 366 12.04 16.41 -0.59
C GLU A 366 11.38 16.57 0.79
N THR A 367 12.22 16.77 1.83
CA THR A 367 11.79 16.97 3.21
C THR A 367 12.83 17.80 3.98
N GLU A 368 12.41 18.44 5.07
CA GLU A 368 13.31 19.12 6.01
C GLU A 368 13.99 18.16 7.02
N VAL A 369 13.55 16.89 7.06
CA VAL A 369 14.16 15.88 7.93
C VAL A 369 15.50 15.43 7.34
N ALA A 370 16.54 15.37 8.18
CA ALA A 370 17.88 14.99 7.74
C ALA A 370 17.92 13.53 7.26
N SER A 371 18.58 13.30 6.13
CA SER A 371 18.86 11.96 5.62
C SER A 371 20.07 11.31 6.28
N GLU A 372 20.08 10.00 6.30
CA GLU A 372 21.21 9.16 6.67
C GLU A 372 21.56 8.24 5.51
N LEU A 373 22.82 7.83 5.45
CA LEU A 373 23.26 6.89 4.42
C LEU A 373 22.93 5.45 4.83
N LEU A 374 22.41 4.71 3.87
CA LEU A 374 22.11 3.28 3.96
C LEU A 374 22.84 2.55 2.83
N SER A 375 23.43 1.41 3.13
CA SER A 375 24.10 0.57 2.13
C SER A 375 23.78 -0.89 2.35
N ALA A 376 23.74 -1.66 1.26
CA ALA A 376 23.70 -3.12 1.28
C ALA A 376 25.08 -3.67 0.84
N ALA A 377 25.65 -4.59 1.60
CA ALA A 377 26.87 -5.30 1.25
C ALA A 377 26.95 -6.66 1.96
N ASP A 378 27.52 -7.64 1.30
CA ASP A 378 27.77 -8.99 1.86
C ASP A 378 26.52 -9.65 2.47
N GLY A 379 25.32 -9.38 1.91
CA GLY A 379 24.05 -9.93 2.37
C GLY A 379 23.47 -9.25 3.63
N GLY A 380 23.95 -8.07 4.00
CA GLY A 380 23.46 -7.28 5.15
C GLY A 380 23.35 -5.79 4.86
N LEU A 381 22.77 -5.05 5.79
CA LEU A 381 22.65 -3.59 5.74
C LEU A 381 23.68 -2.88 6.63
N MET A 382 24.05 -1.68 6.25
CA MET A 382 24.87 -0.75 7.03
C MET A 382 24.18 0.63 7.07
N PRO A 383 23.75 1.12 8.26
CA PRO A 383 23.89 0.48 9.58
C PRO A 383 23.11 -0.84 9.69
N ALA A 384 23.50 -1.72 10.63
CA ALA A 384 22.85 -3.01 10.87
C ALA A 384 21.43 -2.86 11.47
N ASP A 385 21.19 -1.77 12.18
CA ASP A 385 19.85 -1.31 12.57
C ASP A 385 19.47 -0.13 11.66
N PRO A 386 18.66 -0.37 10.63
CA PRO A 386 18.34 0.64 9.63
C PRO A 386 17.07 1.45 9.94
N TYR A 387 16.45 1.31 11.13
CA TYR A 387 15.16 1.92 11.50
C TYR A 387 15.23 3.15 12.38
#